data_85f9631c0c7773ed3e593c030835b907
#
_entry.id   85f9631c0c7773ed3e593c030835b907
#
_cell.length_a   1.000
_cell.length_b   1.000
_cell.length_c   1.000
_cell.angle_alpha   90.00
_cell.angle_beta   90.00
_cell.angle_gamma   90.00
#
_symmetry.space_group_name_H-M   'P 1'
#
loop_
_entity.id
_entity.type
_entity.pdbx_description
1 polymer ?
#
loop_
_entity_poly.entity_id
_entity_poly.type
_entity_poly.pdbx_seq_one_letter_code
_entity_poly.pdbx_strand_id
1 'polypeptide(L)'
;MAVFQTTFACDSLWRSIDLNVIIPFESPGRPDLAPLKPAKFKTLYLLHGFGGNRNDWMNYTPLRDIAERNNIAIVLPEAENSFYVDAVSLPFQYGKLIREIVDFTRRAFPLSDKREDTFIGGLSMGGFGALRLGSLYHDVFSKVFSFSGAFIIDDIADQQPGYQDLIANYDYYVRTFGDLSKVKGSEKDPLWCLDQAIAAGEAPAVYQACGTEDFLYQENLGMKAELESRPISYEYHEMPGIHDWVFWNKNLEPAILWLLKENR
;
A
#
# COMPACT_ATOMS: atom_id res chain seq x y z
N MET A 1 -3.07 6.77 22.84
CA MET A 1 -2.77 6.86 21.38
C MET A 1 -2.43 8.30 21.00
N ALA A 2 -1.46 8.50 20.08
CA ALA A 2 -1.12 9.82 19.53
C ALA A 2 -1.23 9.82 18.00
N VAL A 3 -1.69 10.92 17.43
CA VAL A 3 -1.70 11.17 15.99
C VAL A 3 -0.79 12.36 15.72
N PHE A 4 0.19 12.15 14.87
CA PHE A 4 1.12 13.19 14.43
C PHE A 4 0.80 13.57 12.99
N GLN A 5 0.69 14.85 12.73
CA GLN A 5 0.74 15.41 11.38
C GLN A 5 2.13 16.01 11.23
N THR A 6 2.89 15.53 10.27
CA THR A 6 4.27 15.95 10.10
C THR A 6 4.60 16.20 8.64
N THR A 7 5.54 17.09 8.43
CA THR A 7 6.05 17.44 7.11
C THR A 7 7.55 17.14 7.08
N PHE A 8 8.05 16.55 6.01
CA PHE A 8 9.50 16.38 5.81
C PHE A 8 9.91 16.70 4.37
N ALA A 9 11.12 17.16 4.20
CA ALA A 9 11.70 17.39 2.89
C ALA A 9 12.19 16.05 2.30
N CYS A 10 11.76 15.74 1.08
CA CYS A 10 12.14 14.53 0.37
C CYS A 10 12.91 14.85 -0.92
N ASP A 11 13.94 14.09 -1.22
CA ASP A 11 14.77 14.27 -2.41
C ASP A 11 14.07 13.77 -3.67
N SER A 12 13.25 12.70 -3.55
CA SER A 12 12.51 12.11 -4.66
C SER A 12 11.53 13.07 -5.34
N LEU A 13 10.98 14.05 -4.62
CA LEU A 13 10.03 15.05 -5.14
C LEU A 13 10.59 16.49 -5.11
N TRP A 14 11.79 16.71 -4.59
CA TRP A 14 12.42 18.03 -4.42
C TRP A 14 11.53 19.05 -3.69
N ARG A 15 10.70 18.56 -2.77
CA ARG A 15 9.80 19.38 -1.97
C ARG A 15 9.52 18.75 -0.62
N SER A 16 8.92 19.50 0.26
CA SER A 16 8.33 18.94 1.47
C SER A 16 6.99 18.29 1.18
N ILE A 17 6.72 17.17 1.84
CA ILE A 17 5.44 16.48 1.80
C ILE A 17 4.93 16.25 3.21
N ASP A 18 3.62 16.10 3.30
CA ASP A 18 2.95 15.80 4.56
C ASP A 18 2.67 14.31 4.70
N LEU A 19 2.68 13.82 5.92
CA LEU A 19 2.21 12.49 6.28
C LEU A 19 1.55 12.51 7.66
N ASN A 20 0.69 11.52 7.92
CA ASN A 20 0.13 11.29 9.24
C ASN A 20 0.76 10.03 9.83
N VAL A 21 1.01 10.05 11.14
CA VAL A 21 1.54 8.89 11.87
C VAL A 21 0.69 8.64 13.10
N ILE A 22 0.17 7.43 13.23
CA ILE A 22 -0.59 6.97 14.40
C ILE A 22 0.33 6.09 15.23
N ILE A 23 0.54 6.46 16.50
CA ILE A 23 1.31 5.66 17.45
C ILE A 23 0.40 5.24 18.61
N PRO A 24 0.23 3.94 18.87
CA PRO A 24 -0.64 3.44 19.93
C PRO A 24 0.03 3.51 21.31
N PHE A 25 0.23 4.72 21.82
CA PHE A 25 0.67 4.90 23.21
C PHE A 25 -0.42 4.52 24.20
N GLU A 26 -0.04 4.32 25.47
CA GLU A 26 -0.96 4.01 26.57
C GLU A 26 -2.17 4.95 26.59
N SER A 27 -3.35 4.39 26.77
CA SER A 27 -4.61 5.13 26.95
C SER A 27 -5.08 4.97 28.40
N PRO A 28 -4.90 5.97 29.28
CA PRO A 28 -5.27 5.86 30.69
C PRO A 28 -6.75 5.51 30.93
N GLY A 29 -7.62 5.83 29.98
CA GLY A 29 -9.05 5.51 30.01
C GLY A 29 -9.42 4.10 29.52
N ARG A 30 -8.44 3.31 29.08
CA ARG A 30 -8.63 1.97 28.50
C ARG A 30 -7.72 0.95 29.16
N PRO A 31 -8.02 0.55 30.42
CA PRO A 31 -7.20 -0.42 31.17
C PRO A 31 -7.28 -1.84 30.57
N ASP A 32 -8.26 -2.09 29.71
CA ASP A 32 -8.41 -3.31 28.91
C ASP A 32 -7.34 -3.45 27.83
N LEU A 33 -6.75 -2.34 27.39
CA LEU A 33 -5.59 -2.36 26.52
C LEU A 33 -4.35 -2.49 27.42
N ALA A 34 -3.71 -3.65 27.39
CA ALA A 34 -2.49 -3.89 28.15
C ALA A 34 -1.48 -2.75 27.91
N PRO A 35 -0.73 -2.33 28.93
CA PRO A 35 0.30 -1.30 28.76
C PRO A 35 1.23 -1.70 27.63
N LEU A 36 1.13 -1.01 26.53
CA LEU A 36 1.89 -1.29 25.34
C LEU A 36 3.24 -0.62 25.49
N LYS A 37 4.25 -1.40 25.87
CA LYS A 37 5.63 -0.92 25.98
C LYS A 37 6.56 -1.72 25.07
N PRO A 38 6.29 -1.84 23.75
CA PRO A 38 7.35 -2.28 22.89
C PRO A 38 8.41 -1.19 22.86
N ALA A 39 9.66 -1.57 22.85
CA ALA A 39 10.73 -0.63 22.59
C ALA A 39 10.52 0.03 21.21
N LYS A 40 9.92 -0.72 20.27
CA LYS A 40 9.56 -0.29 18.92
C LYS A 40 8.26 -0.97 18.46
N PHE A 41 7.44 -0.26 17.68
CA PHE A 41 6.16 -0.75 17.17
C PHE A 41 6.30 -1.46 15.82
N LYS A 42 5.53 -2.54 15.62
CA LYS A 42 5.22 -3.03 14.27
C LYS A 42 4.51 -1.91 13.49
N THR A 43 4.78 -1.81 12.20
CA THR A 43 4.35 -0.64 11.43
C THR A 43 3.69 -1.04 10.12
N LEU A 44 2.52 -0.45 9.85
CA LEU A 44 1.84 -0.50 8.57
C LEU A 44 1.96 0.83 7.83
N TYR A 45 2.53 0.82 6.63
CA TYR A 45 2.47 1.92 5.66
C TYR A 45 1.21 1.75 4.84
N LEU A 46 0.24 2.66 4.98
CA LEU A 46 -1.13 2.51 4.47
C LEU A 46 -1.43 3.54 3.39
N LEU A 47 -1.56 3.08 2.15
CA LEU A 47 -1.60 3.87 0.94
C LEU A 47 -3.05 4.23 0.55
N HIS A 48 -3.28 5.50 0.15
CA HIS A 48 -4.58 5.98 -0.33
C HIS A 48 -4.83 5.61 -1.80
N GLY A 49 -6.09 5.71 -2.24
CA GLY A 49 -6.52 5.50 -3.61
C GLY A 49 -6.36 6.73 -4.50
N PHE A 50 -6.69 6.58 -5.79
CA PHE A 50 -6.73 7.67 -6.77
C PHE A 50 -7.76 8.72 -6.35
N GLY A 51 -7.41 10.00 -6.44
CA GLY A 51 -8.25 11.11 -5.96
C GLY A 51 -8.30 11.27 -4.45
N GLY A 52 -7.63 10.39 -3.71
CA GLY A 52 -7.54 10.43 -2.25
C GLY A 52 -6.30 11.16 -1.72
N ASN A 53 -6.10 11.06 -0.41
CA ASN A 53 -4.98 11.69 0.30
C ASN A 53 -4.71 11.00 1.64
N ARG A 54 -3.66 11.42 2.35
CA ARG A 54 -3.23 10.89 3.66
C ARG A 54 -4.29 10.86 4.76
N ASN A 55 -5.41 11.59 4.61
CA ASN A 55 -6.45 11.68 5.64
C ASN A 55 -7.58 10.66 5.44
N ASP A 56 -7.73 10.07 4.26
CA ASP A 56 -8.91 9.30 3.90
C ASP A 56 -9.14 8.12 4.84
N TRP A 57 -8.11 7.33 5.08
CA TRP A 57 -8.21 6.20 6.00
C TRP A 57 -8.65 6.60 7.42
N MET A 58 -8.20 7.76 7.90
CA MET A 58 -8.63 8.28 9.21
C MET A 58 -10.05 8.83 9.21
N ASN A 59 -10.50 9.40 8.07
CA ASN A 59 -11.81 10.04 7.96
C ASN A 59 -12.93 9.02 7.74
N TYR A 60 -12.64 7.95 7.01
CA TYR A 60 -13.68 7.00 6.56
C TYR A 60 -13.65 5.66 7.29
N THR A 61 -12.71 5.45 8.22
CA THR A 61 -12.57 4.19 8.95
C THR A 61 -12.30 4.40 10.44
N PRO A 62 -12.58 3.43 11.31
CA PRO A 62 -12.17 3.45 12.71
C PRO A 62 -10.66 3.10 12.88
N LEU A 63 -9.81 3.56 11.95
CA LEU A 63 -8.39 3.19 11.88
C LEU A 63 -7.65 3.41 13.20
N ARG A 64 -7.97 4.50 13.89
CA ARG A 64 -7.32 4.85 15.16
C ARG A 64 -7.61 3.82 16.24
N ASP A 65 -8.86 3.39 16.37
CA ASP A 65 -9.26 2.37 17.34
C ASP A 65 -8.67 1.00 16.99
N ILE A 66 -8.61 0.69 15.69
CA ILE A 66 -7.99 -0.55 15.21
C ILE A 66 -6.48 -0.56 15.52
N ALA A 67 -5.79 0.54 15.26
CA ALA A 67 -4.37 0.70 15.56
C ALA A 67 -4.08 0.52 17.05
N GLU A 68 -4.93 1.12 17.91
CA GLU A 68 -4.79 1.06 19.36
C GLU A 68 -5.04 -0.37 19.90
N ARG A 69 -6.13 -1.03 19.47
CA ARG A 69 -6.45 -2.39 19.92
C ARG A 69 -5.40 -3.42 19.50
N ASN A 70 -4.80 -3.22 18.34
CA ASN A 70 -3.86 -4.17 17.74
C ASN A 70 -2.39 -3.81 17.98
N ASN A 71 -2.12 -2.73 18.72
CA ASN A 71 -0.76 -2.27 19.03
C ASN A 71 0.15 -2.12 17.79
N ILE A 72 -0.38 -1.53 16.74
CA ILE A 72 0.33 -1.30 15.48
C ILE A 72 0.44 0.20 15.17
N ALA A 73 1.63 0.67 14.85
CA ALA A 73 1.82 2.01 14.31
C ALA A 73 1.37 2.06 12.84
N ILE A 74 0.78 3.18 12.44
CA ILE A 74 0.33 3.35 11.04
C ILE A 74 0.90 4.64 10.48
N VAL A 75 1.50 4.57 9.31
CA VAL A 75 2.01 5.71 8.55
C VAL A 75 1.15 5.88 7.31
N LEU A 76 0.63 7.08 7.12
CA LEU A 76 -0.29 7.47 6.04
C LEU A 76 0.41 8.51 5.16
N PRO A 77 1.08 8.09 4.07
CA PRO A 77 1.75 9.02 3.17
C PRO A 77 0.78 9.79 2.28
N GLU A 78 1.20 10.99 1.86
CA GLU A 78 0.63 11.70 0.73
C GLU A 78 1.39 11.32 -0.55
N ALA A 79 0.68 10.92 -1.60
CA ALA A 79 1.32 10.48 -2.85
C ALA A 79 0.62 10.93 -4.12
N GLU A 80 -0.35 11.84 -4.02
CA GLU A 80 -1.11 12.35 -5.17
C GLU A 80 -1.69 11.21 -6.05
N ASN A 81 -1.98 11.48 -7.31
CA ASN A 81 -2.44 10.48 -8.28
C ASN A 81 -1.24 9.90 -9.06
N SER A 82 -0.34 9.20 -8.37
CA SER A 82 0.95 8.78 -8.90
C SER A 82 1.07 7.30 -9.23
N PHE A 83 0.06 6.49 -8.89
CA PHE A 83 0.18 5.02 -8.86
C PHE A 83 1.40 4.51 -8.07
N TYR A 84 1.99 5.38 -7.24
CA TYR A 84 3.19 5.05 -6.46
C TYR A 84 4.35 4.57 -7.33
N VAL A 85 4.44 5.06 -8.58
CA VAL A 85 5.53 4.78 -9.51
C VAL A 85 6.45 5.99 -9.67
N ASP A 86 7.66 5.75 -10.11
CA ASP A 86 8.59 6.80 -10.48
C ASP A 86 8.28 7.25 -11.90
N ALA A 87 7.80 8.49 -12.07
CA ALA A 87 7.57 9.06 -13.39
C ALA A 87 8.87 9.23 -14.16
N VAL A 88 8.76 9.34 -15.48
CA VAL A 88 9.92 9.49 -16.38
C VAL A 88 10.73 10.74 -16.06
N SER A 89 10.05 11.83 -15.71
CA SER A 89 10.69 13.10 -15.40
C SER A 89 10.82 13.33 -13.89
N LEU A 90 11.98 13.84 -13.48
CA LEU A 90 12.16 14.38 -12.13
C LEU A 90 11.34 15.69 -11.97
N PRO A 91 10.84 16.00 -10.79
CA PRO A 91 11.05 15.36 -9.49
C PRO A 91 9.88 14.43 -9.05
N PHE A 92 9.25 13.69 -9.92
CA PHE A 92 8.03 12.92 -9.63
C PHE A 92 8.33 11.42 -9.37
N GLN A 93 9.11 11.12 -8.33
CA GLN A 93 9.58 9.77 -7.99
C GLN A 93 8.83 9.21 -6.77
N TYR A 94 7.54 8.89 -6.95
CA TYR A 94 6.67 8.47 -5.83
C TYR A 94 6.95 7.04 -5.33
N GLY A 95 7.58 6.20 -6.14
CA GLY A 95 8.07 4.90 -5.68
C GLY A 95 9.21 5.06 -4.67
N LYS A 96 10.21 5.90 -4.99
CA LYS A 96 11.33 6.22 -4.09
C LYS A 96 10.89 6.96 -2.84
N LEU A 97 9.86 7.82 -2.96
CA LEU A 97 9.28 8.53 -1.83
C LEU A 97 8.92 7.59 -0.68
N ILE A 98 8.34 6.42 -0.96
CA ILE A 98 7.94 5.48 0.09
C ILE A 98 9.15 4.97 0.86
N ARG A 99 10.28 4.72 0.18
CA ARG A 99 11.52 4.34 0.85
C ARG A 99 12.05 5.46 1.75
N GLU A 100 12.03 6.71 1.27
CA GLU A 100 12.42 7.87 2.09
C GLU A 100 11.51 8.07 3.31
N ILE A 101 10.19 7.83 3.16
CA ILE A 101 9.23 7.87 4.27
C ILE A 101 9.56 6.80 5.32
N VAL A 102 9.90 5.57 4.89
CA VAL A 102 10.32 4.51 5.81
C VAL A 102 11.55 4.95 6.60
N ASP A 103 12.57 5.44 5.92
CA ASP A 103 13.81 5.87 6.56
C ASP A 103 13.60 7.06 7.50
N PHE A 104 12.79 8.03 7.10
CA PHE A 104 12.44 9.17 7.94
C PHE A 104 11.67 8.75 9.19
N THR A 105 10.60 7.97 9.01
CA THR A 105 9.71 7.61 10.13
C THR A 105 10.37 6.68 11.14
N ARG A 106 11.27 5.79 10.70
CA ARG A 106 12.09 4.96 11.59
C ARG A 106 13.08 5.76 12.43
N ARG A 107 13.56 6.91 11.92
CA ARG A 107 14.43 7.83 12.69
C ARG A 107 13.63 8.72 13.64
N ALA A 108 12.42 9.13 13.24
CA ALA A 108 11.62 10.12 13.97
C ALA A 108 10.71 9.50 15.04
N PHE A 109 10.31 8.25 14.89
CA PHE A 109 9.32 7.57 15.74
C PHE A 109 9.85 6.20 16.21
N PRO A 110 9.30 5.65 17.31
CA PRO A 110 9.73 4.36 17.85
C PRO A 110 9.18 3.18 17.01
N LEU A 111 9.53 3.14 15.73
CA LEU A 111 9.12 2.08 14.80
C LEU A 111 10.19 1.00 14.70
N SER A 112 9.75 -0.25 14.52
CA SER A 112 10.67 -1.36 14.30
C SER A 112 11.40 -1.21 12.95
N ASP A 113 12.68 -1.52 12.95
CA ASP A 113 13.52 -1.59 11.75
C ASP A 113 13.60 -3.01 11.16
N LYS A 114 12.95 -3.98 11.80
CA LYS A 114 12.90 -5.34 11.33
C LYS A 114 11.90 -5.49 10.17
N ARG A 115 12.28 -6.29 9.19
CA ARG A 115 11.43 -6.63 8.05
C ARG A 115 10.12 -7.30 8.50
N GLU A 116 10.20 -8.28 9.38
CA GLU A 116 9.06 -9.03 9.90
C GLU A 116 8.03 -8.19 10.66
N ASP A 117 8.39 -6.99 11.06
CA ASP A 117 7.53 -6.02 11.76
C ASP A 117 7.04 -4.89 10.83
N THR A 118 7.38 -4.93 9.55
CA THR A 118 7.10 -3.84 8.60
C THR A 118 6.20 -4.32 7.47
N PHE A 119 5.06 -3.64 7.32
CA PHE A 119 3.99 -4.01 6.39
C PHE A 119 3.60 -2.84 5.52
N ILE A 120 3.03 -3.14 4.35
CA ILE A 120 2.45 -2.15 3.45
C ILE A 120 1.08 -2.61 2.99
N GLY A 121 0.13 -1.69 2.84
CA GLY A 121 -1.19 -2.02 2.33
C GLY A 121 -1.87 -0.80 1.72
N GLY A 122 -2.98 -1.02 1.03
CA GLY A 122 -3.73 0.06 0.42
C GLY A 122 -4.96 -0.38 -0.34
N LEU A 123 -5.71 0.60 -0.84
CA LEU A 123 -6.91 0.38 -1.66
C LEU A 123 -6.73 0.96 -3.06
N SER A 124 -7.35 0.34 -4.06
CA SER A 124 -7.39 0.86 -5.44
C SER A 124 -5.98 1.12 -5.98
N MET A 125 -5.65 2.36 -6.39
CA MET A 125 -4.30 2.80 -6.71
C MET A 125 -3.29 2.45 -5.60
N GLY A 126 -3.67 2.59 -4.32
CA GLY A 126 -2.85 2.20 -3.18
C GLY A 126 -2.68 0.70 -3.04
N GLY A 127 -3.66 -0.10 -3.47
CA GLY A 127 -3.56 -1.57 -3.54
C GLY A 127 -2.54 -2.03 -4.60
N PHE A 128 -2.57 -1.40 -5.77
CA PHE A 128 -1.53 -1.54 -6.80
C PHE A 128 -0.15 -1.17 -6.24
N GLY A 129 -0.05 0.03 -5.64
CA GLY A 129 1.18 0.54 -5.04
C GLY A 129 1.72 -0.36 -3.94
N ALA A 130 0.85 -0.91 -3.09
CA ALA A 130 1.24 -1.80 -2.00
C ALA A 130 1.87 -3.11 -2.52
N LEU A 131 1.25 -3.77 -3.50
CA LEU A 131 1.82 -4.99 -4.09
C LEU A 131 3.15 -4.69 -4.79
N ARG A 132 3.19 -3.63 -5.61
CA ARG A 132 4.40 -3.22 -6.32
C ARG A 132 5.55 -2.88 -5.37
N LEU A 133 5.31 -1.97 -4.41
CA LEU A 133 6.36 -1.48 -3.51
C LEU A 133 6.76 -2.49 -2.44
N GLY A 134 5.79 -3.28 -1.95
CA GLY A 134 6.07 -4.38 -1.04
C GLY A 134 6.99 -5.43 -1.66
N SER A 135 6.84 -5.65 -2.97
CA SER A 135 7.69 -6.55 -3.75
C SER A 135 9.01 -5.90 -4.17
N LEU A 136 8.99 -4.64 -4.61
CA LEU A 136 10.21 -3.90 -5.01
C LEU A 136 11.17 -3.69 -3.82
N TYR A 137 10.62 -3.37 -2.65
CA TYR A 137 11.37 -3.19 -1.41
C TYR A 137 11.18 -4.39 -0.47
N HIS A 138 11.36 -5.60 -1.02
CA HIS A 138 11.23 -6.87 -0.29
C HIS A 138 12.19 -6.97 0.91
N ASP A 139 13.28 -6.20 0.92
CA ASP A 139 14.18 -6.06 2.06
C ASP A 139 13.56 -5.29 3.24
N VAL A 140 12.47 -4.55 3.01
CA VAL A 140 11.76 -3.73 4.00
C VAL A 140 10.47 -4.39 4.44
N PHE A 141 9.64 -4.83 3.47
CA PHE A 141 8.27 -5.26 3.72
C PHE A 141 8.16 -6.79 3.71
N SER A 142 7.59 -7.34 4.79
CA SER A 142 7.38 -8.79 4.92
C SER A 142 6.00 -9.24 4.44
N LYS A 143 5.00 -8.36 4.55
CA LYS A 143 3.62 -8.65 4.17
C LYS A 143 2.96 -7.45 3.50
N VAL A 144 2.07 -7.77 2.57
CA VAL A 144 1.31 -6.79 1.77
C VAL A 144 -0.18 -7.10 1.87
N PHE A 145 -1.04 -6.07 1.97
CA PHE A 145 -2.43 -6.26 1.60
C PHE A 145 -2.87 -5.31 0.49
N SER A 146 -3.81 -5.76 -0.34
CA SER A 146 -4.39 -4.98 -1.43
C SER A 146 -5.91 -5.12 -1.41
N PHE A 147 -6.62 -4.01 -1.31
CA PHE A 147 -8.08 -3.95 -1.44
C PHE A 147 -8.46 -3.35 -2.78
N SER A 148 -9.29 -4.06 -3.57
CA SER A 148 -9.78 -3.56 -4.87
C SER A 148 -8.63 -2.98 -5.71
N GLY A 149 -7.49 -3.67 -5.78
CA GLY A 149 -6.27 -3.13 -6.39
C GLY A 149 -6.47 -2.74 -7.85
N ALA A 150 -6.01 -1.55 -8.25
CA ALA A 150 -6.09 -1.08 -9.64
C ALA A 150 -4.96 -1.70 -10.48
N PHE A 151 -5.05 -3.01 -10.74
CA PHE A 151 -4.05 -3.79 -11.48
C PHE A 151 -4.17 -3.62 -12.99
N ILE A 152 -3.97 -2.39 -13.44
CA ILE A 152 -4.27 -1.89 -14.80
C ILE A 152 -3.12 -2.08 -15.81
N ILE A 153 -2.03 -2.76 -15.46
CA ILE A 153 -0.85 -2.85 -16.36
C ILE A 153 -1.22 -3.46 -17.72
N ASP A 154 -2.03 -4.52 -17.73
CA ASP A 154 -2.47 -5.15 -18.98
C ASP A 154 -3.42 -4.25 -19.79
N ASP A 155 -4.22 -3.43 -19.13
CA ASP A 155 -5.18 -2.53 -19.78
C ASP A 155 -4.50 -1.34 -20.45
N ILE A 156 -3.43 -0.80 -19.83
CA ILE A 156 -2.72 0.37 -20.34
C ILE A 156 -1.57 0.01 -21.28
N ALA A 157 -1.08 -1.24 -21.26
CA ALA A 157 0.00 -1.67 -22.12
C ALA A 157 -0.37 -1.51 -23.59
N ASP A 158 0.57 -0.97 -24.41
CA ASP A 158 0.41 -0.75 -25.84
C ASP A 158 -0.73 0.20 -26.27
N GLN A 159 -1.37 0.89 -25.32
CA GLN A 159 -2.40 1.88 -25.66
C GLN A 159 -1.85 3.05 -26.46
N GLN A 160 -2.71 3.64 -27.29
CA GLN A 160 -2.36 4.67 -28.25
C GLN A 160 -3.00 6.03 -27.89
N PRO A 161 -2.52 7.16 -28.44
CA PRO A 161 -3.16 8.45 -28.26
C PRO A 161 -4.67 8.41 -28.55
N GLY A 162 -5.45 8.97 -27.61
CA GLY A 162 -6.92 8.94 -27.65
C GLY A 162 -7.55 7.86 -26.73
N TYR A 163 -6.77 6.96 -26.15
CA TYR A 163 -7.26 6.04 -25.12
C TYR A 163 -7.76 6.79 -23.88
N GLN A 164 -8.85 6.33 -23.34
CA GLN A 164 -9.44 6.79 -22.09
C GLN A 164 -10.26 5.66 -21.46
N ASP A 165 -10.14 5.52 -20.15
CA ASP A 165 -10.94 4.61 -19.32
C ASP A 165 -11.64 5.38 -18.17
N LEU A 166 -12.11 4.65 -17.17
CA LEU A 166 -12.80 5.23 -15.99
C LEU A 166 -11.84 5.97 -15.05
N ILE A 167 -10.54 5.68 -15.11
CA ILE A 167 -9.53 6.22 -14.20
C ILE A 167 -8.90 7.47 -14.80
N ALA A 168 -8.37 7.36 -16.05
CA ALA A 168 -7.62 8.43 -16.66
C ALA A 168 -7.55 8.30 -18.21
N ASN A 169 -6.81 9.19 -18.83
CA ASN A 169 -6.55 9.20 -20.27
C ASN A 169 -5.10 8.80 -20.61
N TYR A 170 -4.85 8.60 -21.89
CA TYR A 170 -3.53 8.24 -22.44
C TYR A 170 -2.41 9.18 -21.94
N ASP A 171 -2.63 10.50 -21.97
CA ASP A 171 -1.60 11.47 -21.59
C ASP A 171 -1.21 11.36 -20.12
N TYR A 172 -2.19 11.08 -19.25
CA TYR A 172 -1.93 10.80 -17.85
C TYR A 172 -1.06 9.53 -17.70
N TYR A 173 -1.43 8.44 -18.38
CA TYR A 173 -0.69 7.18 -18.29
C TYR A 173 0.74 7.30 -18.81
N VAL A 174 0.95 7.97 -19.94
CA VAL A 174 2.30 8.24 -20.48
C VAL A 174 3.12 9.11 -19.53
N ARG A 175 2.51 10.14 -18.94
CA ARG A 175 3.20 10.99 -17.97
C ARG A 175 3.62 10.21 -16.72
N THR A 176 2.78 9.30 -16.25
CA THR A 176 2.98 8.52 -15.02
C THR A 176 3.87 7.30 -15.26
N PHE A 177 3.53 6.50 -16.27
CA PHE A 177 4.19 5.22 -16.53
C PHE A 177 5.26 5.29 -17.63
N GLY A 178 5.31 6.37 -18.42
CA GLY A 178 6.23 6.52 -19.55
C GLY A 178 5.75 5.81 -20.82
N ASP A 179 6.67 5.16 -21.52
CA ASP A 179 6.37 4.39 -22.73
C ASP A 179 5.53 3.16 -22.38
N LEU A 180 4.24 3.21 -22.74
CA LEU A 180 3.27 2.17 -22.35
C LEU A 180 3.59 0.82 -23.00
N SER A 181 4.33 0.79 -24.12
CA SER A 181 4.78 -0.48 -24.72
C SER A 181 5.86 -1.20 -23.90
N LYS A 182 6.42 -0.55 -22.87
CA LYS A 182 7.47 -1.07 -22.00
C LYS A 182 7.07 -1.18 -20.54
N VAL A 183 5.81 -0.89 -20.20
CA VAL A 183 5.37 -0.90 -18.81
C VAL A 183 5.31 -2.32 -18.25
N LYS A 184 4.79 -3.27 -19.04
CA LYS A 184 4.72 -4.68 -18.67
C LYS A 184 6.12 -5.29 -18.59
N GLY A 185 6.40 -6.03 -17.52
CA GLY A 185 7.72 -6.60 -17.28
C GLY A 185 8.79 -5.60 -16.89
N SER A 186 8.40 -4.42 -16.39
CA SER A 186 9.30 -3.38 -15.88
C SER A 186 9.14 -3.22 -14.36
N GLU A 187 9.96 -2.38 -13.74
CA GLU A 187 9.83 -2.02 -12.31
C GLU A 187 8.49 -1.34 -11.95
N LYS A 188 7.67 -0.96 -12.94
CA LYS A 188 6.34 -0.39 -12.76
C LYS A 188 5.24 -1.45 -12.72
N ASP A 189 5.57 -2.67 -13.11
CA ASP A 189 4.68 -3.84 -13.08
C ASP A 189 4.80 -4.56 -11.74
N PRO A 190 3.72 -4.66 -10.96
CA PRO A 190 3.72 -5.36 -9.67
C PRO A 190 4.17 -6.83 -9.77
N LEU A 191 3.80 -7.53 -10.86
CA LEU A 191 4.16 -8.92 -11.06
C LEU A 191 5.64 -9.09 -11.35
N TRP A 192 6.23 -8.20 -12.15
CA TRP A 192 7.67 -8.21 -12.36
C TRP A 192 8.43 -7.97 -11.05
N CYS A 193 8.01 -6.99 -10.24
CA CYS A 193 8.62 -6.73 -8.93
C CYS A 193 8.52 -7.96 -8.02
N LEU A 194 7.36 -8.63 -8.02
CA LEU A 194 7.14 -9.84 -7.23
C LEU A 194 8.05 -10.98 -7.69
N ASP A 195 8.20 -11.17 -9.00
CA ASP A 195 9.08 -12.21 -9.55
C ASP A 195 10.56 -11.96 -9.18
N GLN A 196 11.00 -10.69 -9.10
CA GLN A 196 12.34 -10.34 -8.57
C GLN A 196 12.46 -10.69 -7.08
N ALA A 197 11.44 -10.40 -6.28
CA ALA A 197 11.44 -10.73 -4.85
C ALA A 197 11.43 -12.25 -4.60
N ILE A 198 10.71 -13.01 -5.43
CA ILE A 198 10.73 -14.49 -5.41
C ILE A 198 12.13 -15.00 -5.74
N ALA A 199 12.76 -14.47 -6.78
CA ALA A 199 14.11 -14.87 -7.18
C ALA A 199 15.15 -14.56 -6.08
N ALA A 200 14.94 -13.50 -5.31
CA ALA A 200 15.77 -13.16 -4.14
C ALA A 200 15.48 -14.05 -2.91
N GLY A 201 14.42 -14.85 -2.91
CA GLY A 201 13.97 -15.62 -1.74
C GLY A 201 13.32 -14.79 -0.64
N GLU A 202 12.89 -13.57 -0.95
CA GLU A 202 12.36 -12.57 0.01
C GLU A 202 10.97 -12.05 -0.37
N ALA A 203 10.20 -12.83 -1.14
CA ALA A 203 8.85 -12.42 -1.52
C ALA A 203 7.98 -12.13 -0.29
N PRO A 204 7.21 -11.03 -0.28
CA PRO A 204 6.25 -10.77 0.79
C PRO A 204 5.09 -11.76 0.73
N ALA A 205 4.49 -12.05 1.88
CA ALA A 205 3.17 -12.68 1.90
C ALA A 205 2.10 -11.66 1.47
N VAL A 206 1.07 -12.11 0.75
CA VAL A 206 0.07 -11.23 0.15
C VAL A 206 -1.35 -11.60 0.60
N TYR A 207 -2.11 -10.59 1.03
CA TYR A 207 -3.55 -10.64 1.29
C TYR A 207 -4.26 -9.76 0.28
N GLN A 208 -5.15 -10.32 -0.51
CA GLN A 208 -5.93 -9.57 -1.49
C GLN A 208 -7.43 -9.69 -1.16
N ALA A 209 -8.15 -8.57 -1.27
CA ALA A 209 -9.60 -8.57 -1.14
C ALA A 209 -10.24 -7.68 -2.21
N CYS A 210 -11.37 -8.15 -2.81
CA CYS A 210 -12.15 -7.38 -3.77
C CYS A 210 -13.64 -7.68 -3.62
N GLY A 211 -14.48 -6.64 -3.82
CA GLY A 211 -15.93 -6.78 -3.86
C GLY A 211 -16.38 -7.41 -5.18
N THR A 212 -17.40 -8.28 -5.14
CA THR A 212 -17.87 -8.98 -6.35
C THR A 212 -18.60 -8.07 -7.34
N GLU A 213 -19.04 -6.89 -6.91
CA GLU A 213 -19.65 -5.85 -7.74
C GLU A 213 -18.72 -4.64 -7.98
N ASP A 214 -17.43 -4.77 -7.61
CA ASP A 214 -16.41 -3.75 -7.85
C ASP A 214 -16.10 -3.65 -9.35
N PHE A 215 -15.93 -2.44 -9.86
CA PHE A 215 -15.61 -2.24 -11.29
C PHE A 215 -14.21 -2.75 -11.67
N LEU A 216 -13.32 -2.98 -10.67
CA LEU A 216 -12.01 -3.61 -10.84
C LEU A 216 -12.01 -5.12 -10.49
N TYR A 217 -13.20 -5.73 -10.42
CA TYR A 217 -13.30 -7.14 -10.00
C TYR A 217 -12.57 -8.09 -10.96
N GLN A 218 -12.67 -7.85 -12.28
CA GLN A 218 -12.04 -8.71 -13.29
C GLN A 218 -10.51 -8.62 -13.23
N GLU A 219 -9.96 -7.42 -13.07
CA GLU A 219 -8.53 -7.16 -12.91
C GLU A 219 -8.01 -7.82 -11.61
N ASN A 220 -8.81 -7.80 -10.56
CA ASN A 220 -8.48 -8.49 -9.30
C ASN A 220 -8.56 -10.01 -9.42
N LEU A 221 -9.46 -10.58 -10.21
CA LEU A 221 -9.48 -12.01 -10.52
C LEU A 221 -8.28 -12.43 -11.38
N GLY A 222 -7.90 -11.61 -12.36
CA GLY A 222 -6.67 -11.80 -13.14
C GLY A 222 -5.44 -11.83 -12.22
N MET A 223 -5.31 -10.85 -11.34
CA MET A 223 -4.22 -10.80 -10.36
C MET A 223 -4.24 -11.99 -9.39
N LYS A 224 -5.43 -12.43 -8.94
CA LYS A 224 -5.58 -13.63 -8.12
C LYS A 224 -4.96 -14.84 -8.80
N ALA A 225 -5.29 -15.10 -10.07
CA ALA A 225 -4.76 -16.23 -10.81
C ALA A 225 -3.22 -16.17 -10.93
N GLU A 226 -2.68 -14.98 -11.15
CA GLU A 226 -1.23 -14.75 -11.21
C GLU A 226 -0.54 -15.02 -9.86
N LEU A 227 -1.14 -14.56 -8.74
CA LEU A 227 -0.59 -14.76 -7.41
C LEU A 227 -0.69 -16.23 -6.96
N GLU A 228 -1.79 -16.93 -7.28
CA GLU A 228 -1.97 -18.36 -7.01
C GLU A 228 -0.96 -19.24 -7.77
N SER A 229 -0.49 -18.80 -8.94
CA SER A 229 0.50 -19.52 -9.75
C SER A 229 1.94 -19.43 -9.21
N ARG A 230 2.21 -18.54 -8.27
CA ARG A 230 3.55 -18.24 -7.76
C ARG A 230 3.82 -18.90 -6.41
N PRO A 231 5.08 -19.24 -6.07
CA PRO A 231 5.44 -19.89 -4.81
C PRO A 231 5.52 -18.86 -3.65
N ILE A 232 4.41 -18.22 -3.33
CA ILE A 232 4.29 -17.24 -2.25
C ILE A 232 3.19 -17.63 -1.25
N SER A 233 3.23 -17.08 -0.05
CA SER A 233 2.10 -17.14 0.88
C SER A 233 1.04 -16.14 0.42
N TYR A 234 -0.15 -16.63 0.08
CA TYR A 234 -1.22 -15.82 -0.49
C TYR A 234 -2.58 -16.19 0.06
N GLU A 235 -3.39 -15.18 0.38
CA GLU A 235 -4.79 -15.34 0.77
C GLU A 235 -5.68 -14.39 -0.06
N TYR A 236 -6.76 -14.91 -0.63
CA TYR A 236 -7.77 -14.14 -1.36
C TYR A 236 -9.12 -14.12 -0.65
N HIS A 237 -9.73 -12.95 -0.56
CA HIS A 237 -11.03 -12.74 0.08
C HIS A 237 -11.96 -11.97 -0.86
N GLU A 238 -13.19 -12.47 -1.01
CA GLU A 238 -14.23 -11.76 -1.75
C GLU A 238 -15.56 -11.83 -1.00
N MET A 239 -16.36 -10.81 -1.17
CA MET A 239 -17.71 -10.74 -0.65
C MET A 239 -18.52 -9.74 -1.48
N PRO A 240 -19.86 -9.78 -1.42
CA PRO A 240 -20.70 -8.74 -2.04
C PRO A 240 -20.27 -7.34 -1.59
N GLY A 241 -20.02 -6.46 -2.55
CA GLY A 241 -19.56 -5.10 -2.34
C GLY A 241 -19.03 -4.44 -3.59
N ILE A 242 -19.07 -3.12 -3.62
CA ILE A 242 -18.59 -2.28 -4.70
C ILE A 242 -17.26 -1.60 -4.31
N HIS A 243 -16.73 -0.73 -5.16
CA HIS A 243 -15.51 0.05 -4.95
C HIS A 243 -15.74 1.19 -3.95
N ASP A 244 -15.93 0.88 -2.66
CA ASP A 244 -16.29 1.88 -1.66
C ASP A 244 -15.72 1.60 -0.25
N TRP A 245 -15.85 2.61 0.60
CA TRP A 245 -15.41 2.55 1.99
C TRP A 245 -16.20 1.55 2.84
N VAL A 246 -17.40 1.11 2.43
CA VAL A 246 -18.16 0.08 3.16
C VAL A 246 -17.45 -1.27 3.03
N PHE A 247 -17.02 -1.61 1.81
CA PHE A 247 -16.25 -2.82 1.55
C PHE A 247 -14.89 -2.78 2.25
N TRP A 248 -14.14 -1.70 2.09
CA TRP A 248 -12.79 -1.58 2.66
C TRP A 248 -12.80 -1.57 4.19
N ASN A 249 -13.78 -0.95 4.83
CA ASN A 249 -13.94 -0.99 6.29
C ASN A 249 -14.14 -2.41 6.83
N LYS A 250 -14.95 -3.22 6.14
CA LYS A 250 -15.20 -4.61 6.55
C LYS A 250 -13.93 -5.47 6.51
N ASN A 251 -13.02 -5.15 5.60
CA ASN A 251 -11.79 -5.93 5.38
C ASN A 251 -10.57 -5.40 6.17
N LEU A 252 -10.60 -4.15 6.65
CA LEU A 252 -9.43 -3.49 7.23
C LEU A 252 -8.90 -4.19 8.49
N GLU A 253 -9.72 -4.43 9.50
CA GLU A 253 -9.26 -5.08 10.72
C GLU A 253 -8.88 -6.55 10.49
N PRO A 254 -9.63 -7.37 9.72
CA PRO A 254 -9.18 -8.69 9.30
C PRO A 254 -7.80 -8.72 8.64
N ALA A 255 -7.52 -7.79 7.73
CA ALA A 255 -6.21 -7.70 7.08
C ALA A 255 -5.11 -7.29 8.07
N ILE A 256 -5.36 -6.34 8.97
CA ILE A 256 -4.40 -5.96 10.02
C ILE A 256 -4.11 -7.15 10.95
N LEU A 257 -5.12 -7.89 11.36
CA LEU A 257 -4.93 -9.10 12.16
C LEU A 257 -4.12 -10.17 11.42
N TRP A 258 -4.34 -10.31 10.10
CA TRP A 258 -3.54 -11.21 9.26
C TRP A 258 -2.07 -10.75 9.17
N LEU A 259 -1.80 -9.45 9.03
CA LEU A 259 -0.44 -8.91 9.05
C LEU A 259 0.30 -9.27 10.34
N LEU A 260 -0.40 -9.23 11.47
CA LEU A 260 0.17 -9.43 12.80
C LEU A 260 0.36 -10.90 13.18
N LYS A 261 -0.25 -11.86 12.44
CA LYS A 261 0.00 -13.29 12.65
C LYS A 261 1.47 -13.61 12.40
N GLU A 262 2.10 -14.34 13.31
CA GLU A 262 3.44 -14.87 13.09
C GLU A 262 3.42 -15.88 11.93
N ASN A 263 4.40 -15.82 11.06
CA ASN A 263 4.59 -16.83 10.04
C ASN A 263 5.01 -18.13 10.75
N ARG A 264 4.14 -19.13 10.72
CA ARG A 264 4.46 -20.47 11.21
C ARG A 264 5.35 -21.21 10.25
#